data_53af3cc8d5496e926d7fff8f0f160c32
#
_entry.id   53af3cc8d5496e926d7fff8f0f160c32
#
_cell.length_a   1.000
_cell.length_b   1.000
_cell.length_c   1.000
_cell.angle_alpha   90.00
_cell.angle_beta   90.00
_cell.angle_gamma   90.00
#
_symmetry.space_group_name_H-M   'P 1'
#
loop_
_entity.id
_entity.type
_entity.pdbx_description
1 polymer ?
#
loop_
_entity_poly.entity_id
_entity_poly.type
_entity_poly.pdbx_seq_one_letter_code
_entity_poly.pdbx_strand_id
1 'polypeptide(L)'
;RPMSYHPNMTQRPSQALALATLLIAMPAFASDELQRQQPDTIIFAMMSGKCRTFKVGGRDLPCRAVAFSQTEEGRANFTIAINDPKDDSHIITFSGDNGRRPDANVYELPIDRMLLKSKDRPKADGLPVPAIEPATGLCRQVGNFVTLELTSISCTAVDRNGKSYELQYQSDGTPMAVRRIKRKRVGSPAVSPFDDVK
;
A
#
# COMPACT_ATOMS: atom_id res chain seq x y z
N ARG A 1 47.40 -57.82 38.37
CA ARG A 1 48.02 -58.96 37.63
C ARG A 1 47.26 -59.20 36.36
N PRO A 2 47.97 -59.66 35.37
CA PRO A 2 47.93 -59.08 34.01
C PRO A 2 47.23 -60.01 33.04
N MET A 3 47.01 -59.57 31.83
CA MET A 3 47.44 -60.36 30.66
C MET A 3 47.14 -59.56 29.36
N SER A 4 48.29 -59.36 28.75
CA SER A 4 48.40 -59.01 27.33
C SER A 4 47.83 -60.09 26.40
N TYR A 5 47.34 -59.73 25.29
CA TYR A 5 47.46 -60.53 24.06
C TYR A 5 47.33 -59.63 22.82
N HIS A 6 48.43 -59.42 22.14
CA HIS A 6 48.49 -59.27 20.69
C HIS A 6 48.58 -60.67 20.08
N PRO A 7 48.12 -60.91 18.83
CA PRO A 7 48.68 -60.38 17.60
C PRO A 7 47.68 -60.37 16.40
N ASN A 8 47.84 -59.75 15.34
CA ASN A 8 48.57 -60.07 14.13
C ASN A 8 48.08 -59.25 12.96
N MET A 9 49.01 -58.67 12.29
CA MET A 9 48.95 -58.10 10.96
C MET A 9 48.40 -59.06 9.92
N THR A 10 47.53 -58.59 9.06
CA THR A 10 47.50 -58.99 7.66
C THR A 10 47.21 -57.79 6.80
N GLN A 11 48.25 -57.29 6.15
CA GLN A 11 48.21 -56.41 5.01
C GLN A 11 47.46 -57.11 3.86
N ARG A 12 46.50 -56.41 3.25
CA ARG A 12 46.03 -56.69 1.89
C ARG A 12 46.04 -55.41 1.04
N PRO A 13 46.37 -55.54 -0.23
CA PRO A 13 46.81 -54.42 -1.03
C PRO A 13 45.68 -53.58 -1.59
N SER A 14 46.06 -52.34 -1.76
CA SER A 14 45.37 -51.28 -2.43
C SER A 14 44.78 -51.66 -3.80
N GLN A 15 43.50 -51.46 -3.97
CA GLN A 15 42.96 -51.18 -5.30
C GLN A 15 42.37 -49.77 -5.25
N ALA A 16 43.09 -48.84 -5.83
CA ALA A 16 42.64 -47.50 -6.07
C ALA A 16 41.59 -47.54 -7.18
N LEU A 17 40.31 -47.46 -6.81
CA LEU A 17 39.24 -47.08 -7.77
C LEU A 17 39.18 -45.59 -7.83
N ALA A 18 39.73 -45.04 -8.91
CA ALA A 18 39.51 -43.64 -9.30
C ALA A 18 38.03 -43.47 -9.73
N LEU A 19 37.19 -43.00 -8.82
CA LEU A 19 35.88 -42.46 -9.19
C LEU A 19 36.08 -41.08 -9.80
N ALA A 20 36.04 -41.05 -11.12
CA ALA A 20 35.87 -39.80 -11.85
C ALA A 20 34.49 -39.23 -11.55
N THR A 21 34.40 -38.28 -10.61
CA THR A 21 33.19 -37.47 -10.41
C THR A 21 33.03 -36.53 -11.57
N LEU A 22 32.15 -36.92 -12.49
CA LEU A 22 31.64 -36.02 -13.53
C LEU A 22 30.80 -34.95 -12.83
N LEU A 23 31.38 -33.78 -12.59
CA LEU A 23 30.66 -32.56 -12.21
C LEU A 23 29.80 -32.13 -13.41
N ILE A 24 28.56 -32.59 -13.45
CA ILE A 24 27.55 -32.02 -14.32
C ILE A 24 27.26 -30.63 -13.78
N ALA A 25 27.87 -29.62 -14.37
CA ALA A 25 27.49 -28.23 -14.20
C ALA A 25 26.08 -28.11 -14.74
N MET A 26 25.06 -28.22 -13.88
CA MET A 26 23.71 -27.79 -14.22
C MET A 26 23.77 -26.26 -14.45
N PRO A 27 23.37 -25.78 -15.63
CA PRO A 27 23.17 -24.36 -15.79
C PRO A 27 22.10 -23.95 -14.77
N ALA A 28 22.47 -23.09 -13.84
CA ALA A 28 21.52 -22.34 -13.04
C ALA A 28 20.74 -21.46 -14.04
N PHE A 29 19.68 -22.03 -14.63
CA PHE A 29 18.68 -21.21 -15.29
C PHE A 29 18.11 -20.32 -14.21
N ALA A 30 18.54 -19.07 -14.31
CA ALA A 30 18.15 -17.99 -13.45
C ALA A 30 16.63 -18.04 -13.24
N SER A 31 16.25 -18.18 -12.01
CA SER A 31 14.87 -18.00 -11.51
C SER A 31 14.38 -16.56 -11.66
N ASP A 32 15.02 -15.78 -12.53
CA ASP A 32 14.76 -14.37 -12.78
C ASP A 32 13.57 -14.12 -13.73
N GLU A 33 13.02 -15.18 -14.32
CA GLU A 33 11.85 -15.06 -15.19
C GLU A 33 10.51 -15.20 -14.46
N LEU A 34 10.51 -15.66 -13.22
CA LEU A 34 9.30 -15.79 -12.41
C LEU A 34 8.96 -14.53 -11.60
N GLN A 35 9.84 -13.56 -11.57
CA GLN A 35 9.54 -12.19 -11.14
C GLN A 35 9.06 -11.30 -12.29
N ARG A 36 8.42 -11.83 -13.29
CA ARG A 36 7.50 -11.05 -14.13
C ARG A 36 6.33 -10.64 -13.27
N GLN A 37 6.64 -9.64 -12.52
CA GLN A 37 5.87 -8.65 -11.83
C GLN A 37 4.43 -8.65 -12.33
N GLN A 38 3.55 -9.29 -11.54
CA GLN A 38 2.12 -9.09 -11.71
C GLN A 38 1.87 -7.58 -11.75
N PRO A 39 1.03 -7.11 -12.68
CA PRO A 39 0.71 -5.70 -12.73
C PRO A 39 0.13 -5.30 -11.37
N ASP A 40 0.70 -4.27 -10.72
CA ASP A 40 0.17 -3.70 -9.50
C ASP A 40 -1.32 -3.46 -9.67
N THR A 41 -2.13 -4.24 -8.99
CA THR A 41 -3.57 -4.02 -8.97
C THR A 41 -3.88 -3.11 -7.81
N ILE A 42 -4.52 -1.99 -8.11
CA ILE A 42 -5.05 -1.09 -7.10
C ILE A 42 -6.55 -1.30 -7.03
N ILE A 43 -7.05 -1.57 -5.85
CA ILE A 43 -8.47 -1.45 -5.55
C ILE A 43 -8.73 0.02 -5.31
N PHE A 44 -9.70 0.56 -6.03
CA PHE A 44 -10.11 1.95 -5.93
C PHE A 44 -11.61 2.02 -5.69
N ALA A 45 -12.05 2.81 -4.71
CA ALA A 45 -13.44 3.02 -4.38
C ALA A 45 -13.75 4.51 -4.28
N MET A 46 -14.70 4.98 -5.10
CA MET A 46 -15.30 6.30 -4.98
C MET A 46 -16.48 6.23 -4.02
N MET A 47 -16.61 7.26 -3.19
CA MET A 47 -17.61 7.34 -2.15
C MET A 47 -18.52 8.55 -2.39
N SER A 48 -19.83 8.33 -2.29
CA SER A 48 -20.84 9.39 -2.39
C SER A 48 -21.30 9.83 -1.02
N GLY A 49 -21.32 11.15 -0.77
CA GLY A 49 -21.66 11.71 0.51
C GLY A 49 -21.09 13.11 0.74
N LYS A 50 -20.93 13.48 2.02
CA LYS A 50 -20.48 14.81 2.44
C LYS A 50 -19.40 14.73 3.51
N CYS A 51 -18.38 15.59 3.40
CA CYS A 51 -17.52 15.89 4.53
C CYS A 51 -18.29 16.75 5.53
N ARG A 52 -18.47 16.25 6.73
CA ARG A 52 -19.03 17.01 7.87
C ARG A 52 -17.99 17.96 8.43
N THR A 53 -16.74 17.47 8.47
CA THR A 53 -15.57 18.21 8.92
C THR A 53 -14.39 17.76 8.09
N PHE A 54 -13.61 18.71 7.60
CA PHE A 54 -12.28 18.45 7.13
C PHE A 54 -11.36 19.60 7.55
N LYS A 55 -10.43 19.31 8.47
CA LYS A 55 -9.54 20.31 9.05
C LYS A 55 -8.08 19.95 8.84
N VAL A 56 -7.27 20.98 8.60
CA VAL A 56 -5.81 20.89 8.52
C VAL A 56 -5.19 22.01 9.35
N GLY A 57 -4.45 21.66 10.40
CA GLY A 57 -3.90 22.61 11.34
C GLY A 57 -4.97 23.50 11.99
N GLY A 58 -6.13 22.90 12.32
CA GLY A 58 -7.27 23.58 12.93
C GLY A 58 -8.12 24.43 11.96
N ARG A 59 -7.73 24.57 10.68
CA ARG A 59 -8.49 25.31 9.67
C ARG A 59 -9.41 24.38 8.88
N ASP A 60 -10.66 24.78 8.72
CA ASP A 60 -11.60 24.08 7.85
C ASP A 60 -11.22 24.24 6.39
N LEU A 61 -11.28 23.13 5.64
CA LEU A 61 -11.08 23.10 4.20
C LEU A 61 -12.33 22.52 3.52
N PRO A 62 -12.74 23.09 2.37
CA PRO A 62 -13.86 22.56 1.63
C PRO A 62 -13.47 21.26 0.94
N CYS A 63 -14.19 20.18 1.20
CA CYS A 63 -13.99 18.87 0.62
C CYS A 63 -14.94 18.67 -0.56
N ARG A 64 -14.43 18.20 -1.71
CA ARG A 64 -15.20 17.91 -2.92
C ARG A 64 -15.58 16.44 -3.01
N ALA A 65 -14.62 15.55 -2.74
CA ALA A 65 -14.82 14.10 -2.86
C ALA A 65 -13.87 13.35 -1.95
N VAL A 66 -14.26 12.13 -1.57
CA VAL A 66 -13.43 11.18 -0.83
C VAL A 66 -13.34 9.88 -1.61
N ALA A 67 -12.15 9.31 -1.66
CA ALA A 67 -11.88 8.03 -2.27
C ALA A 67 -11.01 7.15 -1.36
N PHE A 68 -11.16 5.85 -1.52
CA PHE A 68 -10.27 4.85 -0.92
C PHE A 68 -9.45 4.17 -2.01
N SER A 69 -8.20 3.88 -1.73
CA SER A 69 -7.40 3.00 -2.59
C SER A 69 -6.53 2.08 -1.75
N GLN A 70 -6.30 0.87 -2.26
CA GLN A 70 -5.43 -0.12 -1.63
C GLN A 70 -4.60 -0.83 -2.68
N THR A 71 -3.28 -0.92 -2.46
CA THR A 71 -2.35 -1.70 -3.28
C THR A 71 -2.38 -3.18 -2.90
N GLU A 72 -1.83 -4.04 -3.76
CA GLU A 72 -1.70 -5.48 -3.46
C GLU A 72 -0.78 -5.76 -2.27
N GLU A 73 0.20 -4.88 -2.03
CA GLU A 73 1.09 -4.97 -0.86
C GLU A 73 0.39 -4.57 0.45
N GLY A 74 -0.85 -4.11 0.37
CA GLY A 74 -1.66 -3.79 1.54
C GLY A 74 -1.67 -2.32 1.97
N ARG A 75 -0.86 -1.45 1.35
CA ARG A 75 -0.91 -0.01 1.64
C ARG A 75 -2.25 0.57 1.19
N ALA A 76 -2.90 1.25 2.11
CA ALA A 76 -4.21 1.86 1.88
C ALA A 76 -4.17 3.37 2.07
N ASN A 77 -5.10 4.05 1.41
CA ASN A 77 -5.18 5.49 1.38
C ASN A 77 -6.64 5.94 1.44
N PHE A 78 -6.92 6.94 2.29
CA PHE A 78 -8.12 7.74 2.21
C PHE A 78 -7.73 9.10 1.64
N THR A 79 -8.22 9.38 0.44
CA THR A 79 -7.82 10.55 -0.36
C THR A 79 -8.97 11.52 -0.46
N ILE A 80 -8.70 12.78 -0.13
CA ILE A 80 -9.67 13.87 -0.11
C ILE A 80 -9.29 14.87 -1.19
N ALA A 81 -10.18 15.11 -2.16
CA ALA A 81 -10.08 16.19 -3.09
C ALA A 81 -10.65 17.47 -2.46
N ILE A 82 -9.84 18.52 -2.47
CA ILE A 82 -10.23 19.83 -1.93
C ILE A 82 -10.99 20.60 -3.00
N ASN A 83 -12.06 21.28 -2.59
CA ASN A 83 -12.75 22.23 -3.48
C ASN A 83 -12.00 23.56 -3.45
N ASP A 84 -10.87 23.62 -4.15
CA ASP A 84 -10.04 24.81 -4.30
C ASP A 84 -10.26 25.41 -5.69
N PRO A 85 -10.90 26.60 -5.82
CA PRO A 85 -11.15 27.23 -7.12
C PRO A 85 -9.87 27.57 -7.91
N LYS A 86 -8.73 27.60 -7.22
CA LYS A 86 -7.43 27.95 -7.81
C LYS A 86 -6.56 26.74 -8.12
N ASP A 87 -6.94 25.56 -7.62
CA ASP A 87 -6.12 24.35 -7.72
C ASP A 87 -6.97 23.06 -7.73
N ASP A 88 -7.37 22.62 -8.91
CA ASP A 88 -8.11 21.36 -9.10
C ASP A 88 -7.30 20.11 -8.67
N SER A 89 -5.98 20.23 -8.57
CA SER A 89 -5.09 19.15 -8.16
C SER A 89 -4.84 19.09 -6.65
N HIS A 90 -5.50 19.93 -5.86
CA HIS A 90 -5.30 19.98 -4.41
C HIS A 90 -5.91 18.76 -3.73
N ILE A 91 -5.04 17.87 -3.29
CA ILE A 91 -5.40 16.57 -2.71
C ILE A 91 -4.63 16.36 -1.42
N ILE A 92 -5.33 15.85 -0.40
CA ILE A 92 -4.73 15.44 0.88
C ILE A 92 -5.10 13.97 1.11
N THR A 93 -4.09 13.15 1.47
CA THR A 93 -4.28 11.71 1.64
C THR A 93 -3.75 11.26 2.99
N PHE A 94 -4.60 10.56 3.73
CA PHE A 94 -4.20 9.74 4.88
C PHE A 94 -3.72 8.40 4.35
N SER A 95 -2.47 8.05 4.58
CA SER A 95 -1.85 6.82 4.06
C SER A 95 -1.30 5.97 5.18
N GLY A 96 -1.47 4.66 5.07
CA GLY A 96 -0.98 3.73 6.07
C GLY A 96 -0.88 2.29 5.57
N ASP A 97 -0.24 1.47 6.37
CA ASP A 97 -0.14 0.02 6.23
C ASP A 97 -0.88 -0.69 7.36
N ASN A 98 -0.98 -2.00 7.27
CA ASN A 98 -1.54 -2.85 8.33
C ASN A 98 -2.99 -2.51 8.69
N GLY A 99 -3.78 -2.15 7.68
CA GLY A 99 -5.22 -2.00 7.84
C GLY A 99 -5.86 -3.31 8.33
N ARG A 100 -6.80 -3.20 9.27
CA ARG A 100 -7.46 -4.35 9.89
C ARG A 100 -8.98 -4.21 9.86
N ARG A 101 -9.66 -5.37 9.97
CA ARG A 101 -11.11 -5.44 10.04
C ARG A 101 -11.51 -6.06 11.39
N PRO A 102 -11.77 -5.26 12.43
CA PRO A 102 -12.22 -5.79 13.72
C PRO A 102 -13.58 -6.49 13.62
N ASP A 103 -14.42 -6.09 12.68
CA ASP A 103 -15.62 -6.81 12.29
C ASP A 103 -15.93 -6.65 10.79
N ALA A 104 -17.00 -7.29 10.31
CA ALA A 104 -17.36 -7.30 8.88
C ALA A 104 -17.64 -5.90 8.31
N ASN A 105 -18.07 -4.97 9.14
CA ASN A 105 -18.51 -3.63 8.74
C ASN A 105 -17.58 -2.51 9.24
N VAL A 106 -16.43 -2.85 9.80
CA VAL A 106 -15.46 -1.86 10.27
C VAL A 106 -14.08 -2.14 9.67
N TYR A 107 -13.49 -1.11 9.08
CA TYR A 107 -12.11 -1.12 8.65
C TYR A 107 -11.35 -0.02 9.39
N GLU A 108 -10.20 -0.37 9.95
CA GLU A 108 -9.31 0.53 10.65
C GLU A 108 -7.94 0.54 9.97
N LEU A 109 -7.43 1.73 9.68
CA LEU A 109 -6.14 1.95 9.04
C LEU A 109 -5.27 2.82 9.95
N PRO A 110 -4.23 2.25 10.58
CA PRO A 110 -3.18 3.05 11.20
C PRO A 110 -2.50 3.94 10.16
N ILE A 111 -2.39 5.22 10.44
CA ILE A 111 -1.76 6.19 9.54
C ILE A 111 -0.30 6.36 9.91
N ASP A 112 0.59 6.23 8.93
CA ASP A 112 2.04 6.44 9.07
C ASP A 112 2.52 7.71 8.34
N ARG A 113 1.73 8.25 7.41
CA ARG A 113 2.07 9.47 6.66
C ARG A 113 0.86 10.17 6.07
N MET A 114 1.03 11.47 5.84
CA MET A 114 0.14 12.28 5.02
C MET A 114 0.80 12.52 3.66
N LEU A 115 0.01 12.51 2.58
CA LEU A 115 0.46 12.91 1.25
C LEU A 115 -0.27 14.20 0.88
N LEU A 116 0.51 15.23 0.56
CA LEU A 116 -0.02 16.57 0.26
C LEU A 116 0.32 16.93 -1.17
N LYS A 117 -0.68 17.03 -2.03
CA LYS A 117 -0.53 17.36 -3.45
C LYS A 117 -1.22 18.67 -3.75
N SER A 118 -0.54 19.55 -4.50
CA SER A 118 -1.09 20.79 -5.04
C SER A 118 -0.39 21.14 -6.35
N LYS A 119 -0.92 22.08 -7.12
CA LYS A 119 -0.31 22.55 -8.37
C LYS A 119 1.08 23.16 -8.20
N ASP A 120 1.36 23.73 -7.01
CA ASP A 120 2.62 24.41 -6.70
C ASP A 120 3.74 23.42 -6.34
N ARG A 121 3.43 22.11 -6.29
CA ARG A 121 4.43 21.06 -6.02
C ARG A 121 5.31 20.83 -7.26
N PRO A 122 6.57 20.39 -7.09
CA PRO A 122 7.40 19.91 -8.19
C PRO A 122 6.66 18.86 -9.02
N LYS A 123 6.84 18.87 -10.33
CA LYS A 123 6.17 17.95 -11.24
C LYS A 123 7.14 16.88 -11.73
N ALA A 124 6.64 15.64 -11.82
CA ALA A 124 7.25 14.54 -12.55
C ALA A 124 6.25 14.07 -13.59
N ASP A 125 6.68 13.92 -14.85
CA ASP A 125 5.83 13.55 -15.98
C ASP A 125 4.55 14.40 -16.11
N GLY A 126 4.69 15.71 -15.81
CA GLY A 126 3.57 16.68 -15.89
C GLY A 126 2.64 16.69 -14.68
N LEU A 127 2.78 15.75 -13.73
CA LEU A 127 1.93 15.65 -12.54
C LEU A 127 2.64 16.14 -11.27
N PRO A 128 1.95 16.89 -10.38
CA PRO A 128 2.50 17.29 -9.10
C PRO A 128 2.91 16.09 -8.25
N VAL A 129 4.15 16.07 -7.77
CA VAL A 129 4.64 15.06 -6.83
C VAL A 129 4.19 15.42 -5.42
N PRO A 130 3.49 14.52 -4.70
CA PRO A 130 3.05 14.79 -3.33
C PRO A 130 4.23 15.07 -2.39
N ALA A 131 4.04 15.99 -1.45
CA ALA A 131 4.88 16.01 -0.24
C ALA A 131 4.48 14.82 0.63
N ILE A 132 5.47 14.14 1.20
CA ILE A 132 5.27 13.02 2.13
C ILE A 132 5.64 13.53 3.52
N GLU A 133 4.65 13.64 4.39
CA GLU A 133 4.81 14.06 5.77
C GLU A 133 4.58 12.88 6.71
N PRO A 134 5.62 12.37 7.38
CA PRO A 134 5.43 11.34 8.39
C PRO A 134 4.44 11.81 9.45
N ALA A 135 3.47 10.97 9.76
CA ALA A 135 2.39 11.29 10.67
C ALA A 135 1.98 10.05 11.47
N THR A 136 1.26 10.26 12.55
CA THR A 136 0.65 9.17 13.34
C THR A 136 -0.83 9.46 13.49
N GLY A 137 -1.64 8.44 13.26
CA GLY A 137 -3.08 8.60 13.31
C GLY A 137 -3.85 7.33 13.05
N LEU A 138 -5.15 7.48 12.88
CA LEU A 138 -6.06 6.38 12.60
C LEU A 138 -7.18 6.86 11.69
N CYS A 139 -7.48 6.08 10.65
CA CYS A 139 -8.74 6.18 9.94
C CYS A 139 -9.63 4.99 10.32
N ARG A 140 -10.90 5.25 10.54
CA ARG A 140 -11.93 4.25 10.74
C ARG A 140 -13.05 4.45 9.72
N GLN A 141 -13.33 3.39 8.97
CA GLN A 141 -14.45 3.32 8.04
C GLN A 141 -15.51 2.39 8.61
N VAL A 142 -16.75 2.84 8.61
CA VAL A 142 -17.93 2.02 8.89
C VAL A 142 -18.64 1.75 7.58
N GLY A 143 -18.69 0.48 7.18
CA GLY A 143 -19.24 0.03 5.90
C GLY A 143 -18.54 -1.24 5.43
N ASN A 144 -19.09 -1.85 4.40
CA ASN A 144 -18.64 -3.15 3.91
C ASN A 144 -18.35 -3.09 2.41
N PHE A 145 -17.10 -3.39 2.02
CA PHE A 145 -16.71 -3.42 0.61
C PHE A 145 -17.32 -4.59 -0.18
N VAL A 146 -17.77 -5.65 0.49
CA VAL A 146 -18.43 -6.78 -0.18
C VAL A 146 -19.86 -6.40 -0.58
N THR A 147 -20.60 -5.74 0.32
CA THR A 147 -21.94 -5.24 0.04
C THR A 147 -21.96 -3.85 -0.61
N LEU A 148 -20.78 -3.25 -0.76
CA LEU A 148 -20.59 -1.89 -1.30
C LEU A 148 -21.26 -0.78 -0.47
N GLU A 149 -21.57 -1.07 0.78
CA GLU A 149 -22.23 -0.14 1.69
C GLU A 149 -21.18 0.69 2.45
N LEU A 150 -21.42 1.98 2.55
CA LEU A 150 -20.65 2.90 3.38
C LEU A 150 -21.60 3.69 4.26
N THR A 151 -21.25 3.82 5.53
CA THR A 151 -21.96 4.69 6.48
C THR A 151 -21.14 5.95 6.73
N SER A 152 -19.89 5.80 7.16
CA SER A 152 -19.05 6.94 7.52
C SER A 152 -17.57 6.61 7.46
N ILE A 153 -16.75 7.67 7.40
CA ILE A 153 -15.30 7.62 7.57
C ILE A 153 -14.91 8.69 8.57
N SER A 154 -14.08 8.33 9.53
CA SER A 154 -13.42 9.27 10.43
C SER A 154 -11.91 9.03 10.38
N CYS A 155 -11.13 10.09 10.16
CA CYS A 155 -9.69 10.05 10.20
C CYS A 155 -9.16 11.15 11.10
N THR A 156 -8.12 10.83 11.87
CA THR A 156 -7.31 11.80 12.59
C THR A 156 -5.84 11.47 12.41
N ALA A 157 -5.00 12.46 12.24
CA ALA A 157 -3.55 12.31 12.23
C ALA A 157 -2.85 13.57 12.71
N VAL A 158 -1.62 13.40 13.20
CA VAL A 158 -0.73 14.51 13.56
C VAL A 158 0.63 14.24 12.92
N ASP A 159 1.17 15.21 12.19
CA ASP A 159 2.50 15.12 11.61
C ASP A 159 3.60 15.44 12.63
N ARG A 160 4.87 15.26 12.22
CA ARG A 160 6.03 15.52 13.10
C ARG A 160 6.15 16.99 13.55
N ASN A 161 5.52 17.91 12.84
CA ASN A 161 5.52 19.32 13.15
C ASN A 161 4.34 19.72 14.06
N GLY A 162 3.54 18.76 14.52
CA GLY A 162 2.36 18.98 15.34
C GLY A 162 1.14 19.47 14.56
N LYS A 163 1.19 19.49 13.22
CA LYS A 163 0.01 19.84 12.41
C LYS A 163 -1.00 18.71 12.46
N SER A 164 -2.22 19.03 12.85
CA SER A 164 -3.34 18.09 12.92
C SER A 164 -4.09 18.00 11.60
N TYR A 165 -4.60 16.82 11.33
CA TYR A 165 -5.49 16.49 10.20
C TYR A 165 -6.72 15.77 10.74
N GLU A 166 -7.92 16.19 10.35
CA GLU A 166 -9.16 15.62 10.80
C GLU A 166 -10.15 15.52 9.64
N LEU A 167 -10.77 14.36 9.46
CA LEU A 167 -11.84 14.11 8.50
C LEU A 167 -13.02 13.45 9.23
N GLN A 168 -14.22 14.00 9.01
CA GLN A 168 -15.49 13.35 9.31
C GLN A 168 -16.34 13.35 8.04
N TYR A 169 -16.55 12.16 7.48
CA TYR A 169 -17.30 11.97 6.25
C TYR A 169 -18.52 11.11 6.52
N GLN A 170 -19.65 11.51 5.95
CA GLN A 170 -20.93 10.82 6.03
C GLN A 170 -21.39 10.44 4.63
N SER A 171 -21.63 9.15 4.40
CA SER A 171 -22.24 8.67 3.17
C SER A 171 -23.68 9.17 3.02
N ASP A 172 -24.13 9.29 1.79
CA ASP A 172 -25.53 9.54 1.44
C ASP A 172 -26.34 8.26 1.20
N GLY A 173 -25.72 7.10 1.43
CA GLY A 173 -26.34 5.78 1.25
C GLY A 173 -26.17 5.22 -0.17
N THR A 174 -25.59 5.98 -1.09
CA THR A 174 -25.25 5.45 -2.42
C THR A 174 -24.16 4.40 -2.30
N PRO A 175 -24.32 3.22 -2.94
CA PRO A 175 -23.29 2.19 -2.94
C PRO A 175 -21.95 2.71 -3.47
N MET A 176 -20.84 2.23 -2.88
CA MET A 176 -19.50 2.58 -3.33
C MET A 176 -19.25 2.09 -4.75
N ALA A 177 -18.67 2.94 -5.60
CA ALA A 177 -18.20 2.55 -6.92
C ALA A 177 -16.78 2.00 -6.80
N VAL A 178 -16.65 0.67 -6.83
CA VAL A 178 -15.36 -0.03 -6.68
C VAL A 178 -14.82 -0.44 -8.04
N ARG A 179 -13.56 -0.12 -8.30
CA ARG A 179 -12.83 -0.49 -9.52
C ARG A 179 -11.50 -1.14 -9.16
N ARG A 180 -11.05 -2.07 -9.99
CA ARG A 180 -9.68 -2.63 -9.95
C ARG A 180 -8.90 -2.06 -11.12
N ILE A 181 -7.84 -1.33 -10.81
CA ILE A 181 -6.99 -0.67 -11.79
C ILE A 181 -5.68 -1.46 -11.85
N LYS A 182 -5.35 -2.01 -13.02
CA LYS A 182 -4.03 -2.61 -13.27
C LYS A 182 -3.11 -1.52 -13.76
N ARG A 183 -2.05 -1.20 -13.00
CA ARG A 183 -0.99 -0.31 -13.48
C ARG A 183 -0.14 -1.07 -14.50
N LYS A 184 -0.10 -0.56 -15.74
CA LYS A 184 0.97 -0.96 -16.67
C LYS A 184 2.25 -0.27 -16.21
N ARG A 185 3.31 -1.03 -15.96
CA ARG A 185 4.63 -0.46 -15.73
C ARG A 185 5.08 0.26 -17.00
N VAL A 186 5.67 1.45 -16.80
CA VAL A 186 6.35 2.31 -17.78
C VAL A 186 5.44 3.02 -18.79
N GLY A 187 5.34 4.33 -18.64
CA GLY A 187 4.95 5.27 -19.70
C GLY A 187 3.48 5.67 -19.80
N SER A 188 2.59 5.21 -18.93
CA SER A 188 1.22 5.73 -18.93
C SER A 188 1.08 6.84 -17.88
N PRO A 189 0.56 8.02 -18.24
CA PRO A 189 0.31 9.08 -17.27
C PRO A 189 -0.63 8.56 -16.17
N ALA A 190 -0.30 8.91 -14.93
CA ALA A 190 -1.14 8.57 -13.79
C ALA A 190 -2.47 9.32 -13.92
N VAL A 191 -3.55 8.59 -14.19
CA VAL A 191 -4.90 9.15 -14.20
C VAL A 191 -5.29 9.50 -12.76
N SER A 192 -5.72 10.73 -12.53
CA SER A 192 -6.24 11.14 -11.24
C SER A 192 -7.52 10.37 -10.94
N PRO A 193 -7.69 9.83 -9.71
CA PRO A 193 -8.92 9.16 -9.33
C PRO A 193 -10.17 10.05 -9.37
N PHE A 194 -10.00 11.36 -9.55
CA PHE A 194 -11.07 12.35 -9.55
C PHE A 194 -11.35 12.96 -10.92
N ASP A 195 -10.70 12.47 -12.00
CA ASP A 195 -10.90 13.03 -13.35
C ASP A 195 -12.34 12.81 -13.89
N ASP A 196 -13.03 11.79 -13.35
CA ASP A 196 -14.42 11.47 -13.73
C ASP A 196 -15.48 12.17 -12.86
N VAL A 197 -15.07 12.98 -11.87
CA VAL A 197 -15.99 13.69 -10.95
C VAL A 197 -16.16 15.14 -11.42
N LYS A 198 -17.03 15.34 -12.40
CA LYS A 198 -17.53 16.66 -12.84
C LYS A 198 -18.91 16.93 -12.27
#